data_d7228d5019f2c43cb9813e93794c2b43
#
_entry.id   d7228d5019f2c43cb9813e93794c2b43
#
_cell.length_a   1.000
_cell.length_b   1.000
_cell.length_c   1.000
_cell.angle_alpha   90.00
_cell.angle_beta   90.00
_cell.angle_gamma   90.00
#
_symmetry.space_group_name_H-M   'P 1'
#
loop_
_entity.id
_entity.type
_entity.pdbx_description
1 polymer ?
#
loop_
_entity_poly.entity_id
_entity_poly.type
_entity_poly.pdbx_seq_one_letter_code
_entity_poly.pdbx_strand_id
1 'polypeptide(L)'
;MSDNPISNLIAGFHDLVGQVPDLLQPVIVAAAGAIPFVEGEGGAIIGVAGGLHPVAAGLAAATGNLLCVIIVVILSARARGAIVGRSGRAESQKPRSKGRERFHRWFVRFGVPGASLLGPLAIPTQFTAATLVASGVPKGRIILWQTIAIVLWTTLATASVTGAIALAT
;
A
#
# COMPACT_ATOMS: atom_id res chain seq x y z
N MET A 1 -19.29 -19.40 -8.35
CA MET A 1 -18.88 -18.01 -7.94
C MET A 1 -17.94 -18.22 -6.77
N SER A 2 -16.68 -17.84 -6.90
CA SER A 2 -15.72 -18.02 -5.81
C SER A 2 -15.99 -16.96 -4.76
N ASP A 3 -16.39 -17.37 -3.55
CA ASP A 3 -16.55 -16.51 -2.37
C ASP A 3 -15.17 -16.02 -1.89
N ASN A 4 -14.52 -15.20 -2.73
CA ASN A 4 -13.27 -14.58 -2.33
C ASN A 4 -13.60 -13.34 -1.49
N PRO A 5 -13.20 -13.28 -0.20
CA PRO A 5 -13.48 -12.14 0.69
C PRO A 5 -13.01 -10.80 0.11
N ILE A 6 -11.93 -10.80 -0.66
CA ILE A 6 -11.39 -9.59 -1.30
C ILE A 6 -12.32 -9.11 -2.41
N SER A 7 -12.83 -10.01 -3.25
CA SER A 7 -13.79 -9.63 -4.31
C SER A 7 -15.08 -9.06 -3.73
N ASN A 8 -15.57 -9.62 -2.64
CA ASN A 8 -16.76 -9.10 -1.95
C ASN A 8 -16.50 -7.72 -1.33
N LEU A 9 -15.30 -7.50 -0.78
CA LEU A 9 -14.90 -6.21 -0.24
C LEU A 9 -14.82 -5.14 -1.34
N ILE A 10 -14.21 -5.48 -2.48
CA ILE A 10 -14.11 -4.58 -3.64
C ILE A 10 -15.50 -4.23 -4.17
N ALA A 11 -16.38 -5.21 -4.33
CA ALA A 11 -17.77 -4.99 -4.75
C ALA A 11 -18.52 -4.08 -3.75
N GLY A 12 -18.36 -4.29 -2.45
CA GLY A 12 -18.96 -3.45 -1.42
C GLY A 12 -18.50 -1.98 -1.49
N PHE A 13 -17.22 -1.74 -1.76
CA PHE A 13 -16.71 -0.37 -1.98
C PHE A 13 -17.25 0.25 -3.27
N HIS A 14 -17.34 -0.53 -4.34
CA HIS A 14 -17.91 -0.07 -5.60
C HIS A 14 -19.37 0.39 -5.42
N ASP A 15 -20.18 -0.41 -4.73
CA ASP A 15 -21.57 -0.07 -4.43
C ASP A 15 -21.67 1.18 -3.52
N LEU A 16 -20.80 1.30 -2.51
CA LEU A 16 -20.76 2.46 -1.63
C LEU A 16 -20.42 3.74 -2.38
N VAL A 17 -19.47 3.70 -3.32
CA VAL A 17 -19.11 4.87 -4.13
C VAL A 17 -20.32 5.36 -4.91
N GLY A 18 -21.12 4.45 -5.49
CA GLY A 18 -22.31 4.82 -6.27
C GLY A 18 -23.51 5.31 -5.44
N GLN A 19 -23.53 5.06 -4.14
CA GLN A 19 -24.67 5.40 -3.26
C GLN A 19 -24.45 6.66 -2.43
N VAL A 20 -23.26 7.26 -2.43
CA VAL A 20 -22.95 8.44 -1.63
C VAL A 20 -22.88 9.72 -2.46
N PRO A 21 -23.12 10.88 -1.85
CA PRO A 21 -22.93 12.17 -2.51
C PRO A 21 -21.51 12.31 -3.08
N ASP A 22 -21.40 12.94 -4.25
CA ASP A 22 -20.14 13.08 -5.00
C ASP A 22 -18.97 13.60 -4.14
N LEU A 23 -19.27 14.48 -3.21
CA LEU A 23 -18.26 15.04 -2.29
C LEU A 23 -17.62 13.99 -1.37
N LEU A 24 -18.33 12.91 -1.03
CA LEU A 24 -17.85 11.85 -0.14
C LEU A 24 -17.20 10.67 -0.89
N GLN A 25 -17.45 10.53 -2.17
CA GLN A 25 -16.89 9.45 -2.99
C GLN A 25 -15.35 9.38 -2.90
N PRO A 26 -14.57 10.48 -2.99
CA PRO A 26 -13.11 10.43 -2.82
C PRO A 26 -12.68 9.92 -1.45
N VAL A 27 -13.47 10.15 -0.40
CA VAL A 27 -13.15 9.66 0.96
C VAL A 27 -13.26 8.14 1.03
N ILE A 28 -14.29 7.56 0.38
CA ILE A 28 -14.44 6.09 0.30
C ILE A 28 -13.30 5.49 -0.50
N VAL A 29 -12.93 6.10 -1.61
CA VAL A 29 -11.80 5.65 -2.45
C VAL A 29 -10.49 5.73 -1.67
N ALA A 30 -10.26 6.79 -0.88
CA ALA A 30 -9.10 6.89 0.00
C ALA A 30 -9.12 5.81 1.09
N ALA A 31 -10.29 5.53 1.68
CA ALA A 31 -10.43 4.44 2.65
C ALA A 31 -10.13 3.07 2.03
N ALA A 32 -10.59 2.81 0.81
CA ALA A 32 -10.26 1.61 0.05
C ALA A 32 -8.75 1.51 -0.21
N GLY A 33 -8.11 2.61 -0.61
CA GLY A 33 -6.66 2.68 -0.84
C GLY A 33 -5.83 2.43 0.42
N ALA A 34 -6.37 2.68 1.61
CA ALA A 34 -5.71 2.40 2.88
C ALA A 34 -5.72 0.92 3.27
N ILE A 35 -6.55 0.08 2.64
CA ILE A 35 -6.67 -1.35 2.95
C ILE A 35 -5.49 -2.12 2.32
N PRO A 36 -4.75 -2.92 3.12
CA PRO A 36 -3.72 -3.82 2.58
C PRO A 36 -4.30 -4.73 1.49
N PHE A 37 -3.55 -4.97 0.43
CA PHE A 37 -3.90 -5.70 -0.79
C PHE A 37 -4.87 -5.00 -1.75
N VAL A 38 -5.64 -4.01 -1.32
CA VAL A 38 -6.39 -3.12 -2.22
C VAL A 38 -5.47 -2.01 -2.69
N GLU A 39 -4.87 -1.32 -1.74
CA GLU A 39 -3.86 -0.26 -1.94
C GLU A 39 -4.33 0.87 -2.88
N GLY A 40 -3.42 1.73 -3.31
CA GLY A 40 -3.73 2.81 -4.22
C GLY A 40 -4.26 2.32 -5.58
N GLU A 41 -3.76 1.20 -6.06
CA GLU A 41 -4.15 0.58 -7.34
C GLU A 41 -5.60 0.13 -7.33
N GLY A 42 -5.99 -0.69 -6.36
CA GLY A 42 -7.36 -1.18 -6.22
C GLY A 42 -8.34 -0.05 -5.89
N GLY A 43 -7.95 0.87 -5.01
CA GLY A 43 -8.75 2.05 -4.69
C GLY A 43 -9.03 2.91 -5.92
N ALA A 44 -8.02 3.16 -6.76
CA ALA A 44 -8.17 3.92 -8.00
C ALA A 44 -9.09 3.21 -9.00
N ILE A 45 -8.94 1.89 -9.17
CA ILE A 45 -9.82 1.08 -10.04
C ILE A 45 -11.27 1.17 -9.56
N ILE A 46 -11.53 1.02 -8.25
CA ILE A 46 -12.87 1.16 -7.66
C ILE A 46 -13.43 2.55 -7.93
N GLY A 47 -12.64 3.60 -7.71
CA GLY A 47 -13.07 4.98 -7.90
C GLY A 47 -13.44 5.28 -9.35
N VAL A 48 -12.59 4.93 -10.32
CA VAL A 48 -12.85 5.15 -11.75
C VAL A 48 -14.05 4.33 -12.22
N ALA A 49 -14.13 3.05 -11.83
CA ALA A 49 -15.27 2.19 -12.17
C ALA A 49 -16.57 2.67 -11.51
N GLY A 50 -16.48 3.31 -10.32
CA GLY A 50 -17.60 3.96 -9.63
C GLY A 50 -18.02 5.31 -10.22
N GLY A 51 -17.35 5.78 -11.29
CA GLY A 51 -17.72 7.01 -12.00
C GLY A 51 -16.95 8.26 -11.56
N LEU A 52 -15.99 8.16 -10.65
CA LEU A 52 -15.15 9.30 -10.31
C LEU A 52 -14.24 9.68 -11.48
N HIS A 53 -13.97 10.98 -11.59
CA HIS A 53 -12.95 11.45 -12.51
C HIS A 53 -11.60 10.76 -12.19
N PRO A 54 -10.89 10.20 -13.20
CA PRO A 54 -9.68 9.37 -12.98
C PRO A 54 -8.62 10.04 -12.10
N VAL A 55 -8.39 11.35 -12.28
CA VAL A 55 -7.42 12.09 -11.46
C VAL A 55 -7.86 12.15 -9.99
N ALA A 56 -9.15 12.39 -9.73
CA ALA A 56 -9.67 12.43 -8.37
C ALA A 56 -9.59 11.05 -7.70
N ALA A 57 -9.94 9.99 -8.42
CA ALA A 57 -9.83 8.61 -7.93
C ALA A 57 -8.39 8.23 -7.60
N GLY A 58 -7.44 8.50 -8.52
CA GLY A 58 -6.01 8.21 -8.31
C GLY A 58 -5.42 8.98 -7.14
N LEU A 59 -5.71 10.29 -7.03
CA LEU A 59 -5.23 11.11 -5.91
C LEU A 59 -5.82 10.66 -4.57
N ALA A 60 -7.11 10.36 -4.52
CA ALA A 60 -7.76 9.89 -3.30
C ALA A 60 -7.17 8.54 -2.85
N ALA A 61 -7.08 7.57 -3.75
CA ALA A 61 -6.53 6.25 -3.47
C ALA A 61 -5.06 6.31 -3.02
N ALA A 62 -4.21 7.04 -3.74
CA ALA A 62 -2.82 7.22 -3.39
C ALA A 62 -2.66 7.89 -2.02
N THR A 63 -3.49 8.90 -1.71
CA THR A 63 -3.49 9.59 -0.41
C THR A 63 -3.85 8.62 0.71
N GLY A 64 -4.89 7.81 0.55
CA GLY A 64 -5.30 6.81 1.54
C GLY A 64 -4.21 5.79 1.81
N ASN A 65 -3.60 5.22 0.76
CA ASN A 65 -2.50 4.28 0.89
C ASN A 65 -1.29 4.92 1.58
N LEU A 66 -0.90 6.12 1.16
CA LEU A 66 0.24 6.84 1.74
C LEU A 66 0.03 7.15 3.22
N LEU A 67 -1.14 7.62 3.62
CA LEU A 67 -1.48 7.88 5.02
C LEU A 67 -1.37 6.60 5.85
N CYS A 68 -1.90 5.48 5.36
CA CYS A 68 -1.77 4.19 6.03
C CYS A 68 -0.30 3.77 6.18
N VAL A 69 0.51 3.88 5.14
CA VAL A 69 1.95 3.57 5.17
C VAL A 69 2.68 4.46 6.18
N ILE A 70 2.41 5.76 6.22
CA ILE A 70 3.01 6.68 7.19
C ILE A 70 2.69 6.26 8.63
N ILE A 71 1.43 5.93 8.91
CA ILE A 71 0.98 5.44 10.23
C ILE A 71 1.73 4.16 10.59
N VAL A 72 1.80 3.19 9.67
CA VAL A 72 2.52 1.92 9.88
C VAL A 72 4.00 2.17 10.16
N VAL A 73 4.67 3.05 9.42
CA VAL A 73 6.08 3.42 9.63
C VAL A 73 6.28 4.02 11.02
N ILE A 74 5.41 4.94 11.44
CA ILE A 74 5.51 5.60 12.75
C ILE A 74 5.30 4.59 13.88
N LEU A 75 4.25 3.77 13.80
CA LEU A 75 3.92 2.77 14.83
C LEU A 75 5.00 1.70 14.92
N SER A 76 5.48 1.18 13.79
CA SER A 76 6.56 0.18 13.73
C SER A 76 7.87 0.74 14.29
N ALA A 77 8.19 2.01 14.02
CA ALA A 77 9.39 2.64 14.55
C ALA A 77 9.31 2.86 16.07
N ARG A 78 8.14 3.24 16.59
CA ARG A 78 7.91 3.35 18.05
C ARG A 78 8.04 1.98 18.73
N ALA A 79 7.40 0.94 18.17
CA ALA A 79 7.48 -0.42 18.70
C ALA A 79 8.93 -0.92 18.71
N ARG A 80 9.69 -0.71 17.62
CA ARG A 80 11.11 -1.08 17.57
C ARG A 80 11.92 -0.34 18.63
N GLY A 81 11.73 0.97 18.81
CA GLY A 81 12.40 1.78 19.82
C GLY A 81 12.13 1.28 21.24
N ALA A 82 10.88 0.92 21.56
CA ALA A 82 10.51 0.36 22.86
C ALA A 82 11.16 -1.01 23.14
N ILE A 83 11.27 -1.87 22.12
CA ILE A 83 11.91 -3.18 22.24
C ILE A 83 13.43 -3.02 22.43
N VAL A 84 14.07 -2.20 21.62
CA VAL A 84 15.53 -1.96 21.72
C VAL A 84 15.90 -1.27 23.02
N GLY A 85 15.08 -0.34 23.50
CA GLY A 85 15.28 0.36 24.77
C GLY A 85 15.10 -0.54 26.01
N ARG A 86 14.26 -1.60 25.93
CA ARG A 86 14.04 -2.57 26.99
C ARG A 86 15.04 -3.73 26.98
N SER A 87 15.52 -4.11 25.83
CA SER A 87 16.50 -5.17 25.65
C SER A 87 17.90 -4.57 25.63
N GLY A 88 18.38 -4.18 26.80
CA GLY A 88 19.80 -3.99 26.99
C GLY A 88 20.50 -5.28 26.56
N ARG A 89 21.07 -5.30 25.34
CA ARG A 89 22.02 -6.31 24.91
C ARG A 89 21.56 -7.78 24.99
N ALA A 90 20.65 -8.17 24.14
CA ALA A 90 20.63 -9.56 23.66
C ALA A 90 20.05 -9.57 22.25
N GLU A 91 20.88 -9.38 21.26
CA GLU A 91 20.61 -9.72 19.88
C GLU A 91 20.62 -11.25 19.77
N SER A 92 19.55 -11.89 20.26
CA SER A 92 19.34 -13.30 20.04
C SER A 92 19.01 -13.49 18.56
N GLN A 93 19.93 -14.08 17.84
CA GLN A 93 19.77 -14.59 16.49
C GLN A 93 18.65 -15.64 16.47
N LYS A 94 17.38 -15.19 16.43
CA LYS A 94 16.28 -16.08 16.10
C LYS A 94 16.42 -16.52 14.64
N PRO A 95 16.22 -17.81 14.32
CA PRO A 95 16.30 -18.30 12.95
C PRO A 95 15.37 -17.48 12.06
N ARG A 96 15.91 -16.96 10.97
CA ARG A 96 15.17 -16.14 10.02
C ARG A 96 14.13 -17.01 9.32
N SER A 97 12.86 -16.60 9.33
CA SER A 97 11.83 -17.27 8.54
C SER A 97 12.17 -17.19 7.05
N LYS A 98 11.72 -18.18 6.26
CA LYS A 98 11.96 -18.23 4.79
C LYS A 98 11.53 -16.93 4.06
N GLY A 99 10.46 -16.26 4.52
CA GLY A 99 10.03 -14.96 4.00
C GLY A 99 11.02 -13.83 4.31
N ARG A 100 11.58 -13.82 5.53
CA ARG A 100 12.59 -12.84 5.95
C ARG A 100 13.91 -13.00 5.17
N GLU A 101 14.28 -14.23 4.83
CA GLU A 101 15.46 -14.50 4.00
C GLU A 101 15.26 -14.07 2.55
N ARG A 102 14.07 -14.30 1.97
CA ARG A 102 13.72 -13.78 0.64
C ARG A 102 13.78 -12.26 0.61
N PHE A 103 13.13 -11.58 1.57
CA PHE A 103 13.16 -10.13 1.68
C PHE A 103 14.60 -9.61 1.84
N HIS A 104 15.41 -10.24 2.69
CA HIS A 104 16.81 -9.85 2.89
C HIS A 104 17.63 -9.98 1.61
N ARG A 105 17.46 -11.06 0.83
CA ARG A 105 18.13 -11.22 -0.47
C ARG A 105 17.72 -10.15 -1.47
N TRP A 106 16.43 -9.80 -1.53
CA TRP A 106 15.92 -8.70 -2.36
C TRP A 106 16.45 -7.36 -1.91
N PHE A 107 16.46 -7.13 -0.60
CA PHE A 107 16.99 -5.91 0.00
C PHE A 107 18.49 -5.72 -0.25
N VAL A 108 19.28 -6.78 -0.13
CA VAL A 108 20.73 -6.76 -0.43
C VAL A 108 20.98 -6.48 -1.92
N ARG A 109 20.15 -7.03 -2.80
CA ARG A 109 20.31 -6.89 -4.25
C ARG A 109 19.82 -5.55 -4.81
N PHE A 110 18.72 -5.03 -4.31
CA PHE A 110 18.05 -3.86 -4.89
C PHE A 110 17.99 -2.66 -3.93
N GLY A 111 18.34 -2.84 -2.68
CA GLY A 111 18.25 -1.80 -1.64
C GLY A 111 16.82 -1.36 -1.33
N VAL A 112 16.70 -0.22 -0.63
CA VAL A 112 15.39 0.35 -0.27
C VAL A 112 14.56 0.73 -1.50
N PRO A 113 15.12 1.33 -2.56
CA PRO A 113 14.39 1.64 -3.78
C PRO A 113 13.74 0.42 -4.42
N GLY A 114 14.53 -0.63 -4.64
CA GLY A 114 14.03 -1.85 -5.26
C GLY A 114 13.00 -2.58 -4.42
N ALA A 115 13.20 -2.64 -3.10
CA ALA A 115 12.21 -3.23 -2.19
C ALA A 115 10.88 -2.46 -2.19
N SER A 116 10.93 -1.13 -2.31
CA SER A 116 9.72 -0.29 -2.35
C SER A 116 9.01 -0.34 -3.70
N LEU A 117 9.76 -0.31 -4.81
CA LEU A 117 9.18 -0.28 -6.17
C LEU A 117 8.67 -1.66 -6.63
N LEU A 118 9.40 -2.73 -6.30
CA LEU A 118 9.05 -4.09 -6.71
C LEU A 118 8.28 -4.87 -5.65
N GLY A 119 8.33 -4.39 -4.40
CA GLY A 119 7.62 -4.99 -3.27
C GLY A 119 6.11 -5.12 -3.50
N PRO A 120 5.43 -4.06 -3.96
CA PRO A 120 3.98 -4.07 -4.19
C PRO A 120 3.48 -5.18 -5.11
N LEU A 121 4.33 -5.67 -6.03
CA LEU A 121 4.00 -6.81 -6.91
C LEU A 121 3.83 -8.14 -6.15
N ALA A 122 4.32 -8.24 -4.92
CA ALA A 122 4.35 -9.49 -4.17
C ALA A 122 3.82 -9.37 -2.73
N ILE A 123 3.92 -8.19 -2.12
CA ILE A 123 3.63 -7.96 -0.70
C ILE A 123 3.09 -6.53 -0.56
N PRO A 124 2.00 -6.32 0.19
CA PRO A 124 1.46 -4.97 0.43
C PRO A 124 2.50 -3.97 0.93
N THR A 125 2.36 -2.72 0.47
CA THR A 125 3.25 -1.59 0.81
C THR A 125 3.41 -1.41 2.31
N GLN A 126 2.35 -1.62 3.10
CA GLN A 126 2.34 -1.54 4.55
C GLN A 126 3.30 -2.56 5.19
N PHE A 127 3.28 -3.82 4.72
CA PHE A 127 4.17 -4.88 5.23
C PHE A 127 5.62 -4.66 4.80
N THR A 128 5.83 -4.19 3.57
CA THR A 128 7.15 -3.80 3.08
C THR A 128 7.72 -2.67 3.94
N ALA A 129 6.92 -1.63 4.22
CA ALA A 129 7.32 -0.51 5.07
C ALA A 129 7.68 -0.95 6.50
N ALA A 130 6.83 -1.78 7.13
CA ALA A 130 7.10 -2.32 8.46
C ALA A 130 8.39 -3.14 8.52
N THR A 131 8.64 -3.96 7.49
CA THR A 131 9.87 -4.78 7.38
C THR A 131 11.11 -3.93 7.20
N LEU A 132 11.03 -2.84 6.41
CA LEU A 132 12.13 -1.88 6.26
C LEU A 132 12.44 -1.17 7.58
N VAL A 133 11.41 -0.78 8.36
CA VAL A 133 11.61 -0.22 9.72
C VAL A 133 12.27 -1.24 10.63
N ALA A 134 11.81 -2.49 10.64
CA ALA A 134 12.41 -3.57 11.43
C ALA A 134 13.88 -3.82 11.07
N SER A 135 14.24 -3.61 9.80
CA SER A 135 15.62 -3.71 9.30
C SER A 135 16.51 -2.50 9.65
N GLY A 136 15.95 -1.46 10.29
CA GLY A 136 16.70 -0.28 10.74
C GLY A 136 16.84 0.82 9.70
N VAL A 137 16.10 0.76 8.60
CA VAL A 137 16.10 1.82 7.59
C VAL A 137 15.51 3.10 8.18
N PRO A 138 16.10 4.29 7.93
CA PRO A 138 15.55 5.57 8.38
C PRO A 138 14.14 5.83 7.85
N LYS A 139 13.23 6.28 8.72
CA LYS A 139 11.80 6.54 8.38
C LYS A 139 11.62 7.42 7.14
N GLY A 140 12.36 8.53 7.06
CA GLY A 140 12.24 9.45 5.92
C GLY A 140 12.58 8.78 4.58
N ARG A 141 13.58 7.88 4.56
CA ARG A 141 13.96 7.14 3.35
C ARG A 141 12.89 6.12 2.97
N ILE A 142 12.25 5.48 3.94
CA ILE A 142 11.14 4.55 3.70
C ILE A 142 9.95 5.31 3.11
N ILE A 143 9.52 6.41 3.77
CA ILE A 143 8.38 7.21 3.32
C ILE A 143 8.62 7.75 1.91
N LEU A 144 9.82 8.28 1.62
CA LEU A 144 10.15 8.79 0.29
C LEU A 144 9.98 7.71 -0.80
N TRP A 145 10.59 6.53 -0.63
CA TRP A 145 10.53 5.49 -1.65
C TRP A 145 9.17 4.81 -1.75
N GLN A 146 8.44 4.70 -0.64
CA GLN A 146 7.05 4.23 -0.65
C GLN A 146 6.14 5.24 -1.35
N THR A 147 6.33 6.55 -1.13
CA THR A 147 5.56 7.59 -1.85
C THR A 147 5.78 7.48 -3.36
N ILE A 148 7.04 7.35 -3.81
CA ILE A 148 7.36 7.19 -5.22
C ILE A 148 6.69 5.93 -5.80
N ALA A 149 6.76 4.82 -5.08
CA ALA A 149 6.14 3.55 -5.50
C ALA A 149 4.61 3.67 -5.58
N ILE A 150 3.96 4.22 -4.55
CA ILE A 150 2.51 4.41 -4.51
C ILE A 150 2.05 5.30 -5.66
N VAL A 151 2.70 6.46 -5.87
CA VAL A 151 2.35 7.36 -6.97
C VAL A 151 2.51 6.66 -8.32
N LEU A 152 3.62 5.96 -8.54
CA LEU A 152 3.89 5.24 -9.79
C LEU A 152 2.81 4.18 -10.06
N TRP A 153 2.59 3.25 -9.14
CA TRP A 153 1.68 2.13 -9.33
C TRP A 153 0.23 2.55 -9.40
N THR A 154 -0.21 3.49 -8.54
CA THR A 154 -1.57 4.05 -8.60
C THR A 154 -1.80 4.79 -9.91
N THR A 155 -0.82 5.54 -10.42
CA THR A 155 -0.95 6.21 -11.73
C THR A 155 -1.07 5.20 -12.86
N LEU A 156 -0.25 4.15 -12.87
CA LEU A 156 -0.33 3.08 -13.86
C LEU A 156 -1.69 2.35 -13.81
N ALA A 157 -2.19 2.04 -12.63
CA ALA A 157 -3.50 1.41 -12.45
C ALA A 157 -4.63 2.32 -12.94
N THR A 158 -4.60 3.60 -12.56
CA THR A 158 -5.59 4.60 -12.99
C THR A 158 -5.60 4.74 -14.50
N ALA A 159 -4.44 4.89 -15.12
CA ALA A 159 -4.32 5.00 -16.58
C ALA A 159 -4.80 3.73 -17.29
N SER A 160 -4.47 2.57 -16.76
CA SER A 160 -4.87 1.27 -17.33
C SER A 160 -6.39 1.08 -17.31
N VAL A 161 -7.04 1.33 -16.16
CA VAL A 161 -8.49 1.18 -16.05
C VAL A 161 -9.23 2.22 -16.90
N THR A 162 -8.75 3.47 -16.94
CA THR A 162 -9.34 4.52 -17.76
C THR A 162 -9.24 4.17 -19.26
N GLY A 163 -8.07 3.71 -19.69
CA GLY A 163 -7.87 3.26 -21.07
C GLY A 163 -8.72 2.05 -21.43
N ALA A 164 -8.86 1.07 -20.54
CA ALA A 164 -9.70 -0.09 -20.74
C ALA A 164 -11.18 0.29 -20.90
N ILE A 165 -11.69 1.19 -20.07
CA ILE A 165 -13.08 1.69 -20.20
C ILE A 165 -13.25 2.43 -21.51
N ALA A 166 -12.33 3.33 -21.89
CA ALA A 166 -12.41 4.10 -23.14
C ALA A 166 -12.36 3.22 -24.41
N LEU A 167 -11.76 2.03 -24.34
CA LEU A 167 -11.74 1.07 -25.45
C LEU A 167 -13.00 0.19 -25.50
N ALA A 168 -13.74 0.08 -24.39
CA ALA A 168 -14.94 -0.74 -24.27
C ALA A 168 -16.23 0.03 -24.57
N THR A 169 -16.18 1.37 -24.61
CA THR A 169 -17.30 2.27 -24.88
C THR A 169 -17.16 2.93 -26.25
#